data_82df76bea87388f358f073086532e259
#
_entry.id   82df76bea87388f358f073086532e259
#
_cell.length_a   1.000
_cell.length_b   1.000
_cell.length_c   1.000
_cell.angle_alpha   90.00
_cell.angle_beta   90.00
_cell.angle_gamma   90.00
#
_symmetry.space_group_name_H-M   'P 1'
#
loop_
_entity.id
_entity.type
_entity.pdbx_description
1 polymer ?
#
loop_
_entity_poly.entity_id
_entity_poly.type
_entity_poly.pdbx_seq_one_letter_code
_entity_poly.pdbx_strand_id
1 'polypeptide(L)'
;MIRILLTILLLIHLTSCKDLFQYSPNEVRLEEEEKNLNQKNIARLQAIPVQDQIKFVVIGDSQRFYDELEDFVNNINLQSGISFVLLNGDITDFGLNKEFKWINRILKKLTVPYFAVIGNHDMLANGRLLYNQMFGAENFSFTYGGYKFIGLNTNSQETGYDGSIPDLPWLQQELNGNFKQAFIFSHVPPFSDQFDKNKIHDYTSLLKTNNVGMSIHGHQHDYSYSFPYADGVPYLVVASMNKRSYAVVSVNNEFTQVEEHHF
;
A
#
# COMPACT_ATOMS: atom_id res chain seq x y z
N MET A 1 27.87 30.20 -43.40
CA MET A 1 27.20 30.50 -42.10
C MET A 1 25.75 30.02 -42.05
N ILE A 2 24.84 30.39 -42.94
CA ILE A 2 23.42 30.01 -42.94
C ILE A 2 23.20 28.48 -42.94
N ARG A 3 23.99 27.70 -43.74
CA ARG A 3 23.88 26.23 -43.79
C ARG A 3 24.28 25.56 -42.45
N ILE A 4 25.28 26.08 -41.75
CA ILE A 4 25.70 25.57 -40.42
C ILE A 4 24.65 25.89 -39.38
N LEU A 5 24.02 27.06 -39.42
CA LEU A 5 22.96 27.47 -38.54
C LEU A 5 21.71 26.58 -38.71
N LEU A 6 21.34 26.25 -39.94
CA LEU A 6 20.25 25.35 -40.29
C LEU A 6 20.50 23.90 -39.78
N THR A 7 21.75 23.43 -39.90
CA THR A 7 22.12 22.09 -39.40
C THR A 7 22.10 22.02 -37.89
N ILE A 8 22.55 23.07 -37.20
CA ILE A 8 22.48 23.16 -35.72
C ILE A 8 21.01 23.23 -35.25
N LEU A 9 20.16 24.00 -35.92
CA LEU A 9 18.74 24.08 -35.62
C LEU A 9 18.03 22.73 -35.81
N LEU A 10 18.38 21.97 -36.86
CA LEU A 10 17.86 20.65 -37.13
C LEU A 10 18.29 19.61 -36.06
N LEU A 11 19.54 19.71 -35.59
CA LEU A 11 20.06 18.84 -34.52
C LEU A 11 19.41 19.11 -33.16
N ILE A 12 19.05 20.37 -32.87
CA ILE A 12 18.35 20.72 -31.62
C ILE A 12 16.92 20.12 -31.60
N HIS A 13 16.25 20.04 -32.74
CA HIS A 13 14.93 19.40 -32.84
C HIS A 13 14.97 17.88 -32.69
N LEU A 14 16.11 17.21 -32.92
CA LEU A 14 16.23 15.76 -32.78
C LEU A 14 16.47 15.29 -31.33
N THR A 15 16.82 16.20 -30.42
CA THR A 15 17.04 15.86 -28.99
C THR A 15 15.83 16.10 -28.11
N SER A 16 14.73 16.65 -28.65
CA SER A 16 13.60 17.15 -27.89
C SER A 16 12.45 16.14 -27.65
N CYS A 17 12.54 14.90 -28.14
CA CYS A 17 11.37 14.01 -28.16
C CYS A 17 11.61 12.67 -27.47
N LYS A 18 12.14 12.64 -26.24
CA LYS A 18 12.18 11.37 -25.48
C LYS A 18 10.83 10.95 -24.90
N ASP A 19 9.86 11.85 -24.76
CA ASP A 19 8.62 11.58 -24.01
C ASP A 19 7.32 11.91 -24.75
N LEU A 20 7.36 12.20 -26.07
CA LEU A 20 6.16 12.61 -26.82
C LEU A 20 5.19 11.47 -27.15
N PHE A 21 5.62 10.21 -27.11
CA PHE A 21 4.77 9.07 -27.41
C PHE A 21 4.97 7.94 -26.42
N GLN A 22 3.94 7.68 -25.60
CA GLN A 22 3.79 6.41 -24.93
C GLN A 22 3.28 5.42 -25.99
N TYR A 23 4.13 4.47 -26.40
CA TYR A 23 3.82 3.52 -27.46
C TYR A 23 2.87 2.40 -26.99
N SER A 24 2.80 2.12 -25.71
CA SER A 24 1.95 1.07 -25.16
C SER A 24 1.41 1.47 -23.79
N PRO A 25 0.12 1.23 -23.51
CA PRO A 25 -0.43 1.38 -22.16
C PRO A 25 0.23 0.43 -21.15
N ASN A 26 0.77 -0.70 -21.64
CA ASN A 26 1.46 -1.70 -20.82
C ASN A 26 2.98 -1.43 -20.68
N GLU A 27 3.46 -0.25 -21.03
CA GLU A 27 4.86 0.12 -20.84
C GLU A 27 5.22 0.09 -19.35
N VAL A 28 6.38 -0.48 -19.02
CA VAL A 28 6.96 -0.44 -17.68
C VAL A 28 8.11 0.56 -17.67
N ARG A 29 7.81 1.79 -17.27
CA ARG A 29 8.79 2.89 -17.28
C ARG A 29 8.60 3.81 -16.08
N LEU A 30 9.53 3.71 -15.14
CA LEU A 30 9.60 4.54 -13.93
C LEU A 30 10.92 5.26 -13.85
N GLU A 31 10.92 6.50 -13.37
CA GLU A 31 12.12 7.24 -13.04
C GLU A 31 12.70 6.74 -11.70
N GLU A 32 13.98 7.02 -11.44
CA GLU A 32 14.65 6.50 -10.23
C GLU A 32 14.04 7.01 -8.91
N GLU A 33 13.48 8.22 -8.91
CA GLU A 33 12.76 8.76 -7.76
C GLU A 33 11.43 8.06 -7.49
N GLU A 34 10.84 7.42 -8.50
CA GLU A 34 9.57 6.69 -8.42
C GLU A 34 9.73 5.22 -7.97
N LYS A 35 10.97 4.75 -7.75
CA LYS A 35 11.26 3.36 -7.40
C LYS A 35 11.49 3.15 -5.91
N ASN A 36 11.20 1.94 -5.43
CA ASN A 36 11.43 1.48 -4.06
C ASN A 36 10.82 2.39 -2.99
N LEU A 37 9.58 2.84 -3.22
CA LEU A 37 8.94 3.85 -2.38
C LEU A 37 8.71 3.36 -0.95
N ASN A 38 8.32 2.08 -0.73
CA ASN A 38 8.16 1.55 0.62
C ASN A 38 9.49 1.63 1.40
N GLN A 39 10.61 1.24 0.79
CA GLN A 39 11.92 1.31 1.46
C GLN A 39 12.34 2.75 1.75
N LYS A 40 12.11 3.68 0.81
CA LYS A 40 12.37 5.11 1.02
C LYS A 40 11.52 5.68 2.16
N ASN A 41 10.25 5.29 2.25
CA ASN A 41 9.35 5.73 3.30
C ASN A 41 9.68 5.06 4.66
N ILE A 42 10.17 3.81 4.70
CA ILE A 42 10.71 3.21 5.94
C ILE A 42 11.86 4.07 6.47
N ALA A 43 12.82 4.42 5.63
CA ALA A 43 13.95 5.27 6.03
C ALA A 43 13.48 6.65 6.52
N ARG A 44 12.48 7.24 5.85
CA ARG A 44 11.87 8.51 6.25
C ARG A 44 11.16 8.39 7.60
N LEU A 45 10.40 7.31 7.85
CA LEU A 45 9.71 7.06 9.12
C LEU A 45 10.70 6.89 10.27
N GLN A 46 11.78 6.15 10.04
CA GLN A 46 12.83 5.91 11.06
C GLN A 46 13.57 7.19 11.49
N ALA A 47 13.56 8.24 10.68
CA ALA A 47 14.11 9.54 11.01
C ALA A 47 13.15 10.40 11.86
N ILE A 48 11.88 10.00 12.04
CA ILE A 48 10.89 10.72 12.84
C ILE A 48 10.95 10.20 14.28
N PRO A 49 11.08 11.08 15.30
CA PRO A 49 11.01 10.66 16.69
C PRO A 49 9.70 9.94 17.01
N VAL A 50 9.81 8.80 17.69
CA VAL A 50 8.65 8.04 18.13
C VAL A 50 7.90 8.82 19.20
N GLN A 51 6.59 8.91 19.07
CA GLN A 51 5.69 9.52 20.06
C GLN A 51 5.14 8.45 21.00
N ASP A 52 4.64 8.86 22.17
CA ASP A 52 4.05 7.97 23.17
C ASP A 52 2.83 7.19 22.61
N GLN A 53 2.09 7.82 21.73
CA GLN A 53 1.01 7.21 20.95
C GLN A 53 1.35 7.27 19.46
N ILE A 54 1.29 6.13 18.80
CA ILE A 54 1.42 6.04 17.35
C ILE A 54 0.03 6.14 16.74
N LYS A 55 -0.18 7.09 15.83
CA LYS A 55 -1.38 7.19 15.01
C LYS A 55 -1.01 6.92 13.56
N PHE A 56 -1.67 5.95 12.97
CA PHE A 56 -1.55 5.73 11.54
C PHE A 56 -2.91 5.71 10.87
N VAL A 57 -2.93 6.11 9.63
CA VAL A 57 -4.14 6.19 8.81
C VAL A 57 -4.14 5.04 7.83
N VAL A 58 -5.31 4.47 7.58
CA VAL A 58 -5.49 3.38 6.62
C VAL A 58 -6.51 3.80 5.57
N ILE A 59 -6.15 3.62 4.31
CA ILE A 59 -7.01 3.75 3.14
C ILE A 59 -6.81 2.54 2.24
N GLY A 60 -7.71 2.34 1.29
CA GLY A 60 -7.60 1.30 0.26
C GLY A 60 -8.43 1.66 -0.96
N ASP A 61 -8.31 0.82 -2.00
CA ASP A 61 -9.17 0.88 -3.19
C ASP A 61 -9.25 2.31 -3.77
N SER A 62 -8.07 2.93 -3.94
CA SER A 62 -7.94 4.29 -4.47
C SER A 62 -8.10 4.36 -6.00
N GLN A 63 -7.80 3.29 -6.71
CA GLN A 63 -8.02 3.04 -8.13
C GLN A 63 -8.17 4.32 -8.99
N ARG A 64 -9.39 4.53 -9.55
CA ARG A 64 -9.79 5.67 -10.41
C ARG A 64 -10.20 6.93 -9.64
N PHE A 65 -10.20 6.90 -8.30
CA PHE A 65 -10.72 7.97 -7.44
C PHE A 65 -9.62 9.00 -7.10
N TYR A 66 -9.06 9.62 -8.16
CA TYR A 66 -7.91 10.52 -8.04
C TYR A 66 -8.26 11.82 -7.32
N ASP A 67 -9.44 12.39 -7.56
CA ASP A 67 -9.89 13.63 -6.93
C ASP A 67 -10.15 13.41 -5.43
N GLU A 68 -10.80 12.30 -5.07
CA GLU A 68 -11.02 11.91 -3.68
C GLU A 68 -9.70 11.64 -2.96
N LEU A 69 -8.73 10.99 -3.63
CA LEU A 69 -7.40 10.78 -3.06
C LEU A 69 -6.65 12.10 -2.86
N GLU A 70 -6.79 13.08 -3.77
CA GLU A 70 -6.19 14.40 -3.62
C GLU A 70 -6.82 15.16 -2.44
N ASP A 71 -8.14 15.11 -2.29
CA ASP A 71 -8.86 15.69 -1.15
C ASP A 71 -8.44 15.02 0.17
N PHE A 72 -8.31 13.68 0.18
CA PHE A 72 -7.77 12.95 1.32
C PHE A 72 -6.37 13.43 1.71
N VAL A 73 -5.44 13.54 0.75
CA VAL A 73 -4.08 14.01 1.00
C VAL A 73 -4.09 15.43 1.58
N ASN A 74 -4.92 16.32 1.04
CA ASN A 74 -5.08 17.67 1.56
C ASN A 74 -5.62 17.65 3.00
N ASN A 75 -6.61 16.80 3.30
CA ASN A 75 -7.18 16.64 4.63
C ASN A 75 -6.14 16.13 5.65
N ILE A 76 -5.40 15.06 5.30
CA ILE A 76 -4.38 14.47 6.19
C ILE A 76 -3.24 15.45 6.47
N ASN A 77 -2.81 16.22 5.49
CA ASN A 77 -1.74 17.21 5.66
C ASN A 77 -2.10 18.34 6.63
N LEU A 78 -3.39 18.56 6.91
CA LEU A 78 -3.85 19.53 7.92
C LEU A 78 -3.90 18.94 9.33
N GLN A 79 -3.81 17.61 9.47
CA GLN A 79 -3.88 16.93 10.76
C GLN A 79 -2.49 16.82 11.40
N SER A 80 -2.46 16.84 12.73
CA SER A 80 -1.24 16.66 13.52
C SER A 80 -1.21 15.28 14.18
N GLY A 81 -0.01 14.78 14.46
CA GLY A 81 0.18 13.53 15.21
C GLY A 81 0.01 12.26 14.39
N ILE A 82 -0.25 12.34 13.09
CA ILE A 82 -0.23 11.19 12.19
C ILE A 82 1.23 10.77 11.92
N SER A 83 1.54 9.51 12.17
CA SER A 83 2.89 8.97 11.97
C SER A 83 3.12 8.57 10.51
N PHE A 84 2.13 7.90 9.89
CA PHE A 84 2.18 7.42 8.51
C PHE A 84 0.80 7.03 7.98
N VAL A 85 0.74 6.73 6.68
CA VAL A 85 -0.46 6.25 5.97
C VAL A 85 -0.19 4.86 5.41
N LEU A 86 -1.16 3.93 5.52
CA LEU A 86 -1.17 2.62 4.86
C LEU A 86 -2.19 2.64 3.71
N LEU A 87 -1.76 2.17 2.53
CA LEU A 87 -2.61 1.92 1.37
C LEU A 87 -2.79 0.42 1.21
N ASN A 88 -4.01 -0.05 1.43
CA ASN A 88 -4.32 -1.48 1.46
C ASN A 88 -4.71 -2.04 0.08
N GLY A 89 -3.91 -1.73 -0.94
CA GLY A 89 -4.03 -2.28 -2.29
C GLY A 89 -5.08 -1.60 -3.16
N ASP A 90 -5.25 -2.11 -4.36
CA ASP A 90 -6.05 -1.54 -5.45
C ASP A 90 -5.74 -0.05 -5.65
N ILE A 91 -4.44 0.19 -5.85
CA ILE A 91 -3.85 1.50 -6.11
C ILE A 91 -4.28 1.98 -7.50
N THR A 92 -4.35 1.03 -8.45
CA THR A 92 -4.69 1.24 -9.85
C THR A 92 -5.94 0.46 -10.25
N ASP A 93 -6.58 0.83 -11.37
CA ASP A 93 -7.77 0.16 -11.89
C ASP A 93 -7.41 -1.01 -12.84
N PHE A 94 -6.34 -0.85 -13.63
CA PHE A 94 -5.93 -1.81 -14.65
C PHE A 94 -4.43 -2.16 -14.60
N GLY A 95 -3.71 -1.77 -13.58
CA GLY A 95 -2.27 -2.03 -13.47
C GLY A 95 -1.41 -1.28 -14.49
N LEU A 96 -1.85 -0.12 -14.98
CA LEU A 96 -1.17 0.62 -16.03
C LEU A 96 -0.13 1.59 -15.49
N ASN A 97 0.95 1.78 -16.25
CA ASN A 97 2.04 2.68 -15.90
C ASN A 97 1.56 4.12 -15.58
N LYS A 98 0.60 4.63 -16.34
CA LYS A 98 0.04 5.96 -16.11
C LYS A 98 -0.73 6.06 -14.80
N GLU A 99 -1.49 5.02 -14.44
CA GLU A 99 -2.26 4.99 -13.20
C GLU A 99 -1.34 5.01 -11.99
N PHE A 100 -0.31 4.17 -11.97
CA PHE A 100 0.73 4.20 -10.93
C PHE A 100 1.37 5.57 -10.79
N LYS A 101 1.73 6.22 -11.92
CA LYS A 101 2.32 7.56 -11.91
C LYS A 101 1.35 8.64 -11.42
N TRP A 102 0.06 8.54 -11.76
CA TRP A 102 -0.95 9.49 -11.28
C TRP A 102 -1.13 9.40 -9.77
N ILE A 103 -1.31 8.19 -9.25
CA ILE A 103 -1.42 7.95 -7.80
C ILE A 103 -0.15 8.42 -7.08
N ASN A 104 1.04 8.04 -7.56
CA ASN A 104 2.29 8.48 -6.94
C ASN A 104 2.42 10.01 -6.93
N ARG A 105 1.97 10.70 -8.00
CA ARG A 105 1.97 12.18 -8.06
C ARG A 105 1.12 12.79 -6.95
N ILE A 106 0.03 12.16 -6.58
CA ILE A 106 -0.84 12.62 -5.49
C ILE A 106 -0.20 12.28 -4.14
N LEU A 107 0.16 11.01 -3.93
CA LEU A 107 0.68 10.52 -2.65
C LEU A 107 1.99 11.18 -2.21
N LYS A 108 2.86 11.56 -3.15
CA LYS A 108 4.11 12.28 -2.83
C LYS A 108 3.88 13.66 -2.21
N LYS A 109 2.64 14.20 -2.25
CA LYS A 109 2.25 15.44 -1.56
C LYS A 109 2.01 15.23 -0.05
N LEU A 110 1.92 13.98 0.42
CA LEU A 110 1.80 13.66 1.83
C LEU A 110 3.02 14.16 2.62
N THR A 111 2.77 14.90 3.70
CA THR A 111 3.80 15.37 4.63
C THR A 111 4.35 14.25 5.51
N VAL A 112 3.60 13.15 5.66
CA VAL A 112 3.98 11.94 6.41
C VAL A 112 4.38 10.80 5.46
N PRO A 113 5.19 9.81 5.92
CA PRO A 113 5.47 8.61 5.14
C PRO A 113 4.21 7.82 4.79
N TYR A 114 4.24 7.06 3.70
CA TYR A 114 3.16 6.14 3.34
C TYR A 114 3.72 4.80 2.86
N PHE A 115 2.95 3.74 3.03
CA PHE A 115 3.30 2.38 2.64
C PHE A 115 2.14 1.76 1.88
N ALA A 116 2.44 1.04 0.82
CA ALA A 116 1.41 0.41 0.00
C ALA A 116 1.63 -1.09 -0.07
N VAL A 117 0.56 -1.87 0.00
CA VAL A 117 0.52 -3.27 -0.42
C VAL A 117 -0.14 -3.38 -1.79
N ILE A 118 0.11 -4.48 -2.47
CA ILE A 118 -0.45 -4.76 -3.79
C ILE A 118 -1.91 -5.24 -3.65
N GLY A 119 -2.81 -4.73 -4.48
CA GLY A 119 -4.18 -5.23 -4.66
C GLY A 119 -4.31 -6.10 -5.91
N ASN A 120 -5.48 -6.73 -6.09
CA ASN A 120 -5.71 -7.60 -7.24
C ASN A 120 -5.78 -6.80 -8.56
N HIS A 121 -6.32 -5.58 -8.57
CA HIS A 121 -6.29 -4.70 -9.75
C HIS A 121 -4.85 -4.27 -10.12
N ASP A 122 -3.98 -4.13 -9.14
CA ASP A 122 -2.56 -3.81 -9.37
C ASP A 122 -1.79 -4.97 -10.02
N MET A 123 -2.34 -6.19 -10.03
CA MET A 123 -1.72 -7.36 -10.66
C MET A 123 -2.12 -7.53 -12.13
N LEU A 124 -3.06 -6.74 -12.63
CA LEU A 124 -3.50 -6.79 -14.03
C LEU A 124 -2.41 -6.30 -14.99
N ALA A 125 -2.47 -6.70 -16.24
CA ALA A 125 -1.53 -6.34 -17.29
C ALA A 125 -0.05 -6.52 -16.84
N ASN A 126 0.76 -5.45 -16.87
CA ASN A 126 2.12 -5.43 -16.32
C ASN A 126 2.20 -4.79 -14.92
N GLY A 127 1.06 -4.65 -14.25
CA GLY A 127 0.96 -3.92 -12.99
C GLY A 127 1.76 -4.54 -11.85
N ARG A 128 1.79 -5.88 -11.74
CA ARG A 128 2.63 -6.56 -10.74
C ARG A 128 4.12 -6.18 -10.89
N LEU A 129 4.62 -6.11 -12.13
CA LEU A 129 5.99 -5.68 -12.40
C LEU A 129 6.19 -4.20 -12.06
N LEU A 130 5.21 -3.35 -12.39
CA LEU A 130 5.23 -1.92 -12.06
C LEU A 130 5.19 -1.70 -10.54
N TYR A 131 4.32 -2.41 -9.83
CA TYR A 131 4.27 -2.37 -8.36
C TYR A 131 5.63 -2.75 -7.76
N ASN A 132 6.21 -3.86 -8.19
CA ASN A 132 7.51 -4.33 -7.68
C ASN A 132 8.64 -3.32 -7.94
N GLN A 133 8.61 -2.59 -9.04
CA GLN A 133 9.58 -1.53 -9.30
C GLN A 133 9.30 -0.27 -8.47
N MET A 134 8.02 0.15 -8.35
CA MET A 134 7.65 1.39 -7.69
C MET A 134 7.67 1.25 -6.16
N PHE A 135 7.07 0.21 -5.61
CA PHE A 135 6.93 0.05 -4.17
C PHE A 135 7.96 -0.91 -3.56
N GLY A 136 8.49 -1.84 -4.35
CA GLY A 136 9.42 -2.87 -3.89
C GLY A 136 8.75 -4.23 -3.72
N ALA A 137 9.28 -5.06 -2.81
CA ALA A 137 8.76 -6.40 -2.56
C ALA A 137 7.28 -6.39 -2.16
N GLU A 138 6.50 -7.37 -2.63
CA GLU A 138 5.08 -7.54 -2.32
C GLU A 138 4.83 -7.87 -0.84
N ASN A 139 5.80 -8.56 -0.23
CA ASN A 139 5.86 -8.80 1.21
C ASN A 139 7.02 -8.00 1.80
N PHE A 140 6.73 -7.21 2.81
CA PHE A 140 7.74 -6.40 3.50
C PHE A 140 7.33 -6.12 4.94
N SER A 141 8.29 -5.73 5.76
CA SER A 141 7.99 -5.35 7.13
C SER A 141 8.87 -4.22 7.62
N PHE A 142 8.41 -3.56 8.66
CA PHE A 142 9.19 -2.56 9.39
C PHE A 142 8.76 -2.52 10.86
N THR A 143 9.60 -1.95 11.70
CA THR A 143 9.29 -1.72 13.13
C THR A 143 9.31 -0.22 13.40
N TYR A 144 8.31 0.27 14.12
CA TYR A 144 8.26 1.65 14.58
C TYR A 144 7.65 1.72 15.97
N GLY A 145 8.30 2.41 16.90
CA GLY A 145 7.87 2.52 18.30
C GLY A 145 7.76 1.21 19.07
N GLY A 146 8.46 0.17 18.60
CA GLY A 146 8.41 -1.18 19.16
C GLY A 146 7.27 -2.04 18.63
N TYR A 147 6.43 -1.52 17.71
CA TYR A 147 5.39 -2.27 17.00
C TYR A 147 5.91 -2.74 15.64
N LYS A 148 5.51 -3.96 15.25
CA LYS A 148 5.85 -4.54 13.96
C LYS A 148 4.70 -4.32 12.98
N PHE A 149 5.02 -3.82 11.80
CA PHE A 149 4.09 -3.62 10.68
C PHE A 149 4.50 -4.54 9.54
N ILE A 150 3.57 -5.36 9.05
CA ILE A 150 3.82 -6.40 8.05
C ILE A 150 2.87 -6.18 6.88
N GLY A 151 3.40 -5.76 5.73
CA GLY A 151 2.69 -5.74 4.45
C GLY A 151 2.77 -7.12 3.81
N LEU A 152 1.63 -7.72 3.50
CA LEU A 152 1.51 -9.08 2.98
C LEU A 152 0.67 -9.11 1.71
N ASN A 153 1.15 -9.75 0.66
CA ASN A 153 0.33 -10.05 -0.51
C ASN A 153 -0.65 -11.19 -0.19
N THR A 154 -1.95 -10.93 -0.36
CA THR A 154 -3.04 -11.91 -0.13
C THR A 154 -3.89 -12.16 -1.37
N ASN A 155 -3.46 -11.73 -2.55
CA ASN A 155 -4.20 -11.85 -3.82
C ASN A 155 -4.05 -13.24 -4.41
N SER A 156 -4.58 -14.26 -3.74
CA SER A 156 -4.40 -15.68 -4.11
C SER A 156 -5.06 -16.03 -5.44
N GLN A 157 -6.19 -15.40 -5.76
CA GLN A 157 -6.90 -15.63 -7.03
C GLN A 157 -6.04 -15.28 -8.24
N GLU A 158 -5.21 -14.23 -8.14
CA GLU A 158 -4.37 -13.74 -9.24
C GLU A 158 -3.23 -14.70 -9.60
N THR A 159 -2.96 -15.69 -8.76
CA THR A 159 -2.03 -16.79 -9.01
C THR A 159 -2.74 -18.13 -9.24
N GLY A 160 -4.06 -18.12 -9.42
CA GLY A 160 -4.85 -19.33 -9.62
C GLY A 160 -4.86 -20.26 -8.40
N TYR A 161 -4.67 -19.71 -7.20
CA TYR A 161 -4.60 -20.48 -5.95
C TYR A 161 -3.50 -21.54 -5.95
N ASP A 162 -2.33 -21.23 -6.54
CA ASP A 162 -1.18 -22.14 -6.64
C ASP A 162 -0.48 -22.42 -5.30
N GLY A 163 -0.97 -21.80 -4.22
CA GLY A 163 -0.42 -21.95 -2.88
C GLY A 163 0.79 -21.05 -2.59
N SER A 164 1.22 -20.20 -3.52
CA SER A 164 2.31 -19.25 -3.28
C SER A 164 1.88 -18.02 -2.46
N ILE A 165 0.59 -17.62 -2.56
CA ILE A 165 0.02 -16.44 -1.88
C ILE A 165 -1.14 -16.86 -0.98
N PRO A 166 -1.18 -16.35 0.29
CA PRO A 166 -0.12 -15.64 1.00
C PRO A 166 1.07 -16.53 1.33
N ASP A 167 2.27 -15.93 1.43
CA ASP A 167 3.49 -16.63 1.87
C ASP A 167 3.48 -16.75 3.40
N LEU A 168 2.85 -17.81 3.90
CA LEU A 168 2.72 -18.06 5.34
C LEU A 168 4.05 -18.43 6.01
N PRO A 169 4.98 -19.18 5.37
CA PRO A 169 6.32 -19.39 5.92
C PRO A 169 7.08 -18.07 6.15
N TRP A 170 7.02 -17.14 5.20
CA TRP A 170 7.62 -15.81 5.39
C TRP A 170 6.92 -15.03 6.51
N LEU A 171 5.57 -15.03 6.56
CA LEU A 171 4.81 -14.39 7.63
C LEU A 171 5.20 -14.95 9.01
N GLN A 172 5.35 -16.27 9.13
CA GLN A 172 5.80 -16.91 10.37
C GLN A 172 7.19 -16.41 10.80
N GLN A 173 8.13 -16.24 9.85
CA GLN A 173 9.46 -15.71 10.15
C GLN A 173 9.39 -14.27 10.65
N GLU A 174 8.57 -13.42 10.01
CA GLU A 174 8.39 -12.03 10.41
C GLU A 174 7.72 -11.88 11.78
N LEU A 175 6.84 -12.81 12.14
CA LEU A 175 6.20 -12.85 13.45
C LEU A 175 7.09 -13.43 14.56
N ASN A 176 8.20 -14.09 14.21
CA ASN A 176 9.21 -14.55 15.15
C ASN A 176 10.14 -13.39 15.52
N GLY A 177 9.75 -12.53 16.46
CA GLY A 177 10.57 -11.38 16.84
C GLY A 177 10.19 -10.81 18.20
N ASN A 178 11.03 -9.89 18.67
CA ASN A 178 10.72 -9.13 19.90
C ASN A 178 10.08 -7.80 19.52
N PHE A 179 8.77 -7.71 19.62
CA PHE A 179 7.96 -6.51 19.41
C PHE A 179 6.79 -6.48 20.39
N LYS A 180 6.24 -5.28 20.63
CA LYS A 180 5.10 -5.11 21.54
C LYS A 180 3.86 -5.80 20.98
N GLN A 181 3.57 -5.60 19.70
CA GLN A 181 2.44 -6.17 18.95
C GLN A 181 2.70 -6.05 17.47
N ALA A 182 2.14 -6.94 16.64
CA ALA A 182 2.20 -6.85 15.19
C ALA A 182 0.88 -6.38 14.58
N PHE A 183 0.97 -5.63 13.49
CA PHE A 183 -0.15 -5.21 12.63
C PHE A 183 0.12 -5.75 11.24
N ILE A 184 -0.79 -6.56 10.70
CA ILE A 184 -0.69 -7.08 9.34
C ILE A 184 -1.62 -6.27 8.47
N PHE A 185 -1.12 -5.74 7.37
CA PHE A 185 -1.91 -5.02 6.39
C PHE A 185 -1.75 -5.66 5.01
N SER A 186 -2.85 -5.87 4.34
CA SER A 186 -2.94 -6.61 3.08
C SER A 186 -4.20 -6.18 2.32
N HIS A 187 -4.42 -6.68 1.12
CA HIS A 187 -5.59 -6.29 0.35
C HIS A 187 -6.78 -7.22 0.59
N VAL A 188 -6.70 -8.47 0.12
CA VAL A 188 -7.81 -9.44 0.20
C VAL A 188 -7.94 -10.00 1.61
N PRO A 189 -9.10 -9.84 2.29
CA PRO A 189 -9.31 -10.41 3.61
C PRO A 189 -9.53 -11.93 3.54
N PRO A 190 -9.19 -12.71 4.60
CA PRO A 190 -9.28 -14.16 4.57
C PRO A 190 -10.72 -14.72 4.52
N PHE A 191 -11.73 -13.89 4.75
CA PHE A 191 -13.14 -14.26 4.58
C PHE A 191 -13.70 -13.89 3.18
N SER A 192 -12.88 -13.36 2.27
CA SER A 192 -13.20 -13.21 0.85
C SER A 192 -13.09 -14.56 0.13
N ASP A 193 -13.92 -14.76 -0.89
CA ASP A 193 -13.85 -15.93 -1.78
C ASP A 193 -12.60 -15.91 -2.69
N GLN A 194 -11.94 -14.76 -2.80
CA GLN A 194 -10.69 -14.57 -3.53
C GLN A 194 -9.43 -14.89 -2.70
N PHE A 195 -9.57 -15.15 -1.41
CA PHE A 195 -8.49 -15.67 -0.59
C PHE A 195 -8.39 -17.20 -0.72
N ASP A 196 -7.19 -17.76 -0.68
CA ASP A 196 -7.01 -19.22 -0.73
C ASP A 196 -7.60 -19.90 0.51
N LYS A 197 -8.71 -20.60 0.32
CA LYS A 197 -9.46 -21.26 1.40
C LYS A 197 -8.61 -22.29 2.17
N ASN A 198 -7.63 -22.90 1.51
CA ASN A 198 -6.74 -23.88 2.15
C ASN A 198 -5.77 -23.22 3.14
N LYS A 199 -5.56 -21.91 3.03
CA LYS A 199 -4.65 -21.15 3.88
C LYS A 199 -5.33 -20.39 5.03
N ILE A 200 -6.66 -20.32 5.06
CA ILE A 200 -7.40 -19.56 6.08
C ILE A 200 -7.05 -20.04 7.49
N HIS A 201 -7.09 -21.36 7.71
CA HIS A 201 -6.82 -21.94 9.04
C HIS A 201 -5.40 -21.60 9.52
N ASP A 202 -4.42 -21.78 8.68
CA ASP A 202 -3.02 -21.54 9.04
C ASP A 202 -2.75 -20.04 9.23
N TYR A 203 -3.32 -19.17 8.35
CA TYR A 203 -3.24 -17.73 8.50
C TYR A 203 -3.82 -17.28 9.86
N THR A 204 -5.06 -17.62 10.17
CA THR A 204 -5.72 -17.21 11.41
C THR A 204 -5.03 -17.78 12.65
N SER A 205 -4.49 -19.01 12.57
CA SER A 205 -3.71 -19.63 13.64
C SER A 205 -2.39 -18.87 13.89
N LEU A 206 -1.70 -18.45 12.84
CA LEU A 206 -0.50 -17.62 12.97
C LEU A 206 -0.80 -16.29 13.67
N LEU A 207 -1.89 -15.63 13.29
CA LEU A 207 -2.28 -14.37 13.92
C LEU A 207 -2.58 -14.56 15.41
N LYS A 208 -3.36 -15.58 15.74
CA LYS A 208 -3.76 -15.90 17.11
C LYS A 208 -2.58 -16.17 18.04
N THR A 209 -1.56 -16.88 17.53
CA THR A 209 -0.45 -17.39 18.37
C THR A 209 0.73 -16.43 18.48
N ASN A 210 0.77 -15.34 17.68
CA ASN A 210 1.95 -14.48 17.55
C ASN A 210 1.72 -13.00 17.93
N ASN A 211 0.82 -12.73 18.88
CA ASN A 211 0.56 -11.38 19.38
C ASN A 211 0.25 -10.35 18.26
N VAL A 212 -0.61 -10.74 17.32
CA VAL A 212 -1.13 -9.84 16.29
C VAL A 212 -2.27 -9.01 16.85
N GLY A 213 -2.14 -7.69 16.80
CA GLY A 213 -3.13 -6.74 17.29
C GLY A 213 -4.28 -6.51 16.34
N MET A 214 -4.02 -6.66 15.04
CA MET A 214 -5.04 -6.43 14.00
C MET A 214 -4.59 -6.96 12.65
N SER A 215 -5.57 -7.47 11.88
CA SER A 215 -5.44 -7.75 10.45
C SER A 215 -6.23 -6.70 9.67
N ILE A 216 -5.58 -5.97 8.75
CA ILE A 216 -6.10 -4.77 8.12
C ILE A 216 -6.19 -5.00 6.61
N HIS A 217 -7.35 -4.69 6.01
CA HIS A 217 -7.66 -5.05 4.62
C HIS A 217 -8.37 -3.92 3.86
N GLY A 218 -8.41 -4.05 2.53
CA GLY A 218 -9.27 -3.33 1.58
C GLY A 218 -10.25 -4.28 0.91
N HIS A 219 -10.39 -4.17 -0.43
CA HIS A 219 -11.06 -5.09 -1.33
C HIS A 219 -12.60 -5.12 -1.28
N GLN A 220 -13.22 -5.03 -0.11
CA GLN A 220 -14.68 -5.15 0.02
C GLN A 220 -15.42 -3.82 -0.18
N HIS A 221 -14.70 -2.73 -0.33
CA HIS A 221 -15.19 -1.38 -0.60
C HIS A 221 -16.09 -0.76 0.48
N ASP A 222 -16.48 -1.50 1.52
CA ASP A 222 -17.27 -1.02 2.63
C ASP A 222 -16.47 -1.17 3.93
N TYR A 223 -16.60 -0.16 4.81
CA TYR A 223 -15.93 -0.18 6.10
C TYR A 223 -16.52 -1.27 7.01
N SER A 224 -15.65 -2.04 7.64
CA SER A 224 -16.05 -2.95 8.72
C SER A 224 -14.94 -3.16 9.73
N TYR A 225 -15.32 -3.30 10.99
CA TYR A 225 -14.44 -3.70 12.09
C TYR A 225 -15.11 -4.84 12.85
N SER A 226 -14.54 -6.04 12.78
CA SER A 226 -15.20 -7.25 13.23
C SER A 226 -14.23 -8.32 13.74
N PHE A 227 -14.76 -9.38 14.34
CA PHE A 227 -14.04 -10.56 14.80
C PHE A 227 -14.62 -11.81 14.09
N PRO A 228 -14.33 -12.01 12.80
CA PRO A 228 -14.95 -13.09 12.00
C PRO A 228 -14.49 -14.49 12.42
N TYR A 229 -13.39 -14.58 13.14
CA TYR A 229 -12.83 -15.84 13.63
C TYR A 229 -12.75 -15.82 15.15
N ALA A 230 -12.82 -17.01 15.78
CA ALA A 230 -12.67 -17.17 17.23
C ALA A 230 -11.17 -17.16 17.64
N ASP A 231 -10.39 -16.28 17.04
CA ASP A 231 -8.95 -16.13 17.27
C ASP A 231 -8.63 -14.97 18.23
N GLY A 232 -9.60 -14.08 18.47
CA GLY A 232 -9.43 -12.88 19.30
C GLY A 232 -8.74 -11.72 18.58
N VAL A 233 -8.43 -11.86 17.29
CA VAL A 233 -7.82 -10.82 16.47
C VAL A 233 -8.92 -10.02 15.78
N PRO A 234 -8.91 -8.68 15.86
CA PRO A 234 -9.83 -7.85 15.09
C PRO A 234 -9.38 -7.76 13.62
N TYR A 235 -10.38 -7.73 12.74
CA TYR A 235 -10.21 -7.53 11.29
C TYR A 235 -10.85 -6.20 10.90
N LEU A 236 -10.03 -5.29 10.40
CA LEU A 236 -10.45 -4.01 9.86
C LEU A 236 -10.47 -4.11 8.33
N VAL A 237 -11.58 -3.78 7.71
CA VAL A 237 -11.67 -3.50 6.27
C VAL A 237 -11.95 -2.03 6.10
N VAL A 238 -11.13 -1.34 5.30
CA VAL A 238 -11.37 0.07 4.97
C VAL A 238 -12.26 0.18 3.74
N ALA A 239 -13.08 1.23 3.72
CA ALA A 239 -13.90 1.51 2.56
C ALA A 239 -13.07 1.96 1.36
N SER A 240 -13.60 1.78 0.16
CA SER A 240 -13.03 2.36 -1.06
C SER A 240 -13.03 3.89 -0.99
N MET A 241 -12.03 4.50 -1.62
CA MET A 241 -11.80 5.97 -1.60
C MET A 241 -13.01 6.78 -2.07
N ASN A 242 -13.90 6.21 -2.94
CA ASN A 242 -15.12 6.88 -3.36
C ASN A 242 -16.13 7.14 -2.24
N LYS A 243 -16.01 6.46 -1.11
CA LYS A 243 -16.83 6.70 0.10
C LYS A 243 -16.34 7.90 0.91
N ARG A 244 -15.18 8.48 0.52
CA ARG A 244 -14.55 9.62 1.20
C ARG A 244 -14.33 9.36 2.69
N SER A 245 -13.96 8.13 3.04
CA SER A 245 -13.65 7.73 4.41
C SER A 245 -12.28 7.06 4.52
N TYR A 246 -11.74 7.07 5.72
CA TYR A 246 -10.49 6.41 6.10
C TYR A 246 -10.56 5.97 7.55
N ALA A 247 -9.73 5.00 7.93
CA ALA A 247 -9.59 4.62 9.33
C ALA A 247 -8.38 5.30 9.96
N VAL A 248 -8.53 5.76 11.20
CA VAL A 248 -7.42 6.15 12.07
C VAL A 248 -7.23 5.07 13.12
N VAL A 249 -6.04 4.51 13.18
CA VAL A 249 -5.65 3.55 14.22
C VAL A 249 -4.68 4.24 15.16
N SER A 250 -5.05 4.29 16.44
CA SER A 250 -4.25 4.84 17.53
C SER A 250 -3.78 3.69 18.43
N VAL A 251 -2.48 3.57 18.63
CA VAL A 251 -1.90 2.51 19.46
C VAL A 251 -0.87 3.06 20.45
N ASN A 252 -0.96 2.57 21.68
CA ASN A 252 0.05 2.73 22.71
C ASN A 252 0.16 1.44 23.55
N ASN A 253 0.86 1.47 24.68
CA ASN A 253 1.06 0.28 25.53
C ASN A 253 -0.23 -0.21 26.20
N GLU A 254 -1.30 0.57 26.23
CA GLU A 254 -2.53 0.30 26.99
C GLU A 254 -3.69 -0.10 26.10
N PHE A 255 -3.78 0.46 24.89
CA PHE A 255 -4.92 0.23 24.00
C PHE A 255 -4.55 0.32 22.53
N THR A 256 -5.41 -0.28 21.71
CA THR A 256 -5.53 -0.04 20.27
C THR A 256 -6.96 0.43 20.01
N GLN A 257 -7.11 1.60 19.41
CA GLN A 257 -8.39 2.21 19.06
C GLN A 257 -8.47 2.41 17.55
N VAL A 258 -9.65 2.18 16.99
CA VAL A 258 -9.94 2.38 15.56
C VAL A 258 -11.11 3.32 15.43
N GLU A 259 -10.99 4.32 14.59
CA GLU A 259 -12.06 5.28 14.30
C GLU A 259 -12.19 5.45 12.79
N GLU A 260 -13.43 5.40 12.28
CA GLU A 260 -13.70 5.79 10.89
C GLU A 260 -13.89 7.30 10.83
N HIS A 261 -13.24 7.94 9.87
CA HIS A 261 -13.32 9.37 9.60
C HIS A 261 -13.75 9.62 8.15
N HIS A 262 -14.36 10.78 7.92
CA HIS A 262 -14.77 11.24 6.59
C HIS A 262 -14.11 12.59 6.25
N PHE A 263 -13.93 12.90 4.96
CA PHE A 263 -13.32 14.14 4.47
C PHE A 263 -14.04 14.73 3.28
#